data_b7dc9a4ea1ad94f265b121812a1c8972
#
_entry.id   b7dc9a4ea1ad94f265b121812a1c8972
#
_cell.length_a   1.000
_cell.length_b   1.000
_cell.length_c   1.000
_cell.angle_alpha   90.00
_cell.angle_beta   90.00
_cell.angle_gamma   90.00
#
_symmetry.space_group_name_H-M   'P 1'
#
loop_
_entity.id
_entity.type
_entity.pdbx_description
1 polymer ?
#
loop_
_entity_poly.entity_id
_entity_poly.type
_entity_poly.pdbx_seq_one_letter_code
_entity_poly.pdbx_strand_id
1 'polypeptide(L)'
;KRHSKEYYLKARIRLFKEKDPAKIAALFIYLNKTCYNGLYRVNKAGMFNVPIGDYKDPAILDEENLHNASRVLNGAEIEQYDFTQTKIYKDDFYYLDPPYHETYDGYNGKGFADKEHEQLAKLCHAIHEKGGYFMLSNSDTEFVRKLYKKYTIEQINASRSVSCKAHQRGKENELIIRNYK
;
A
#
# COMPACT_ATOMS: atom_id res chain seq x y z
N LYS A 1 -0.60 -29.59 -4.22
CA LYS A 1 -0.66 -28.71 -5.38
C LYS A 1 -2.10 -28.71 -5.94
N ARG A 2 -2.91 -27.76 -5.51
CA ARG A 2 -4.35 -27.73 -5.81
C ARG A 2 -4.77 -26.41 -6.45
N HIS A 3 -3.85 -25.79 -7.25
CA HIS A 3 -4.22 -24.56 -7.96
C HIS A 3 -5.21 -24.93 -9.08
N SER A 4 -6.43 -24.44 -8.94
CA SER A 4 -7.50 -24.54 -9.93
C SER A 4 -8.49 -23.40 -9.74
N LYS A 5 -9.26 -23.09 -10.78
CA LYS A 5 -10.32 -22.06 -10.71
C LYS A 5 -11.34 -22.37 -9.58
N GLU A 6 -11.69 -23.62 -9.41
CA GLU A 6 -12.62 -24.04 -8.34
C GLU A 6 -12.02 -23.79 -6.95
N TYR A 7 -10.77 -24.20 -6.73
CA TYR A 7 -10.09 -23.97 -5.45
C TYR A 7 -9.92 -22.47 -5.18
N TYR A 8 -9.56 -21.67 -6.21
CA TYR A 8 -9.45 -20.22 -6.09
C TYR A 8 -10.74 -19.55 -5.60
N LEU A 9 -11.89 -19.93 -6.19
CA LEU A 9 -13.19 -19.38 -5.77
C LEU A 9 -13.55 -19.80 -4.35
N LYS A 10 -13.27 -21.04 -3.94
CA LYS A 10 -13.43 -21.51 -2.55
C LYS A 10 -12.51 -20.74 -1.60
N ALA A 11 -11.26 -20.49 -1.97
CA ALA A 11 -10.31 -19.73 -1.16
C ALA A 11 -10.77 -18.28 -0.91
N ARG A 12 -11.37 -17.63 -1.91
CA ARG A 12 -11.96 -16.28 -1.76
C ARG A 12 -13.07 -16.25 -0.69
N ILE A 13 -13.97 -17.22 -0.73
CA ILE A 13 -15.07 -17.34 0.26
C ILE A 13 -14.49 -17.65 1.64
N ARG A 14 -13.51 -18.54 1.69
CA ARG A 14 -12.86 -18.94 2.95
C ARG A 14 -12.11 -17.78 3.58
N LEU A 15 -11.36 -16.95 2.82
CA LEU A 15 -10.67 -15.77 3.34
C LEU A 15 -11.63 -14.85 4.08
N PHE A 16 -12.83 -14.63 3.56
CA PHE A 16 -13.83 -13.75 4.18
C PHE A 16 -14.38 -14.30 5.51
N LYS A 17 -14.37 -15.62 5.69
CA LYS A 17 -14.93 -16.30 6.86
C LYS A 17 -13.88 -16.75 7.88
N GLU A 18 -12.61 -16.77 7.50
CA GLU A 18 -11.52 -17.27 8.36
C GLU A 18 -11.27 -16.33 9.52
N LYS A 19 -10.87 -16.88 10.67
CA LYS A 19 -10.55 -16.13 11.88
C LYS A 19 -9.13 -16.37 12.38
N ASP A 20 -8.52 -17.46 11.94
CA ASP A 20 -7.14 -17.80 12.29
C ASP A 20 -6.18 -16.92 11.49
N PRO A 21 -5.35 -16.06 12.13
CA PRO A 21 -4.45 -15.14 11.42
C PRO A 21 -3.49 -15.83 10.46
N ALA A 22 -2.95 -16.99 10.84
CA ALA A 22 -2.02 -17.72 9.98
C ALA A 22 -2.70 -18.25 8.71
N LYS A 23 -3.94 -18.73 8.84
CA LYS A 23 -4.74 -19.17 7.69
C LYS A 23 -5.20 -18.00 6.83
N ILE A 24 -5.54 -16.86 7.43
CA ILE A 24 -5.84 -15.62 6.71
C ILE A 24 -4.62 -15.21 5.87
N ALA A 25 -3.43 -15.15 6.47
CA ALA A 25 -2.21 -14.80 5.76
C ALA A 25 -1.90 -15.78 4.61
N ALA A 26 -2.02 -17.09 4.83
CA ALA A 26 -1.80 -18.10 3.80
C ALA A 26 -2.80 -17.98 2.64
N LEU A 27 -4.08 -17.75 2.94
CA LEU A 27 -5.12 -17.54 1.92
C LEU A 27 -4.89 -16.23 1.15
N PHE A 28 -4.50 -15.18 1.84
CA PHE A 28 -4.20 -13.88 1.24
C PHE A 28 -3.02 -13.97 0.27
N ILE A 29 -1.91 -14.57 0.69
CA ILE A 29 -0.72 -14.80 -0.16
C ILE A 29 -1.12 -15.64 -1.39
N TYR A 30 -1.84 -16.75 -1.18
CA TYR A 30 -2.31 -17.60 -2.28
C TYR A 30 -3.14 -16.80 -3.29
N LEU A 31 -4.14 -16.05 -2.83
CA LEU A 31 -5.04 -15.28 -3.69
C LEU A 31 -4.28 -14.15 -4.42
N ASN A 32 -3.40 -13.44 -3.74
CA ASN A 32 -2.61 -12.38 -4.36
C ASN A 32 -1.64 -12.93 -5.42
N LYS A 33 -0.97 -14.03 -5.15
CA LYS A 33 -0.04 -14.69 -6.10
C LYS A 33 -0.73 -15.34 -7.30
N THR A 34 -2.03 -15.61 -7.22
CA THR A 34 -2.78 -16.33 -8.26
C THR A 34 -3.92 -15.53 -8.88
N CYS A 35 -4.19 -14.32 -8.42
CA CYS A 35 -5.18 -13.44 -9.01
C CYS A 35 -4.64 -12.68 -10.22
N TYR A 36 -5.52 -12.07 -10.98
CA TYR A 36 -5.18 -11.22 -12.11
C TYR A 36 -4.26 -10.07 -11.70
N ASN A 37 -3.05 -10.03 -12.24
CA ASN A 37 -2.00 -9.02 -12.03
C ASN A 37 -1.61 -8.78 -10.57
N GLY A 38 -1.83 -9.71 -9.65
CA GLY A 38 -1.51 -9.52 -8.22
C GLY A 38 -2.31 -8.39 -7.54
N LEU A 39 -3.45 -8.01 -8.10
CA LEU A 39 -4.26 -6.91 -7.59
C LEU A 39 -4.93 -7.28 -6.26
N TYR A 40 -5.11 -6.29 -5.40
CA TYR A 40 -6.01 -6.39 -4.26
C TYR A 40 -7.25 -5.52 -4.50
N ARG A 41 -8.42 -6.14 -4.43
CA ARG A 41 -9.70 -5.42 -4.54
C ARG A 41 -10.77 -6.18 -3.78
N VAL A 42 -11.66 -5.43 -3.11
CA VAL A 42 -12.82 -5.97 -2.42
C VAL A 42 -14.11 -5.39 -2.99
N ASN A 43 -15.20 -6.10 -2.85
CA ASN A 43 -16.54 -5.60 -3.14
C ASN A 43 -17.10 -4.77 -1.97
N LYS A 44 -18.31 -4.23 -2.11
CA LYS A 44 -18.98 -3.43 -1.06
C LYS A 44 -19.17 -4.18 0.27
N ALA A 45 -19.17 -5.52 0.24
CA ALA A 45 -19.26 -6.35 1.46
C ALA A 45 -17.87 -6.67 2.06
N GLY A 46 -16.76 -6.10 1.55
CA GLY A 46 -15.41 -6.36 2.03
C GLY A 46 -14.81 -7.67 1.53
N MET A 47 -15.47 -8.40 0.62
CA MET A 47 -14.96 -9.67 0.10
C MET A 47 -13.99 -9.44 -1.05
N PHE A 48 -12.85 -10.12 -1.01
CA PHE A 48 -11.89 -10.15 -2.12
C PHE A 48 -12.57 -10.59 -3.43
N ASN A 49 -12.46 -9.80 -4.49
CA ASN A 49 -13.23 -10.02 -5.72
C ASN A 49 -12.41 -9.95 -7.02
N VAL A 50 -11.08 -9.97 -6.93
CA VAL A 50 -10.24 -10.04 -8.13
C VAL A 50 -10.44 -11.39 -8.82
N PRO A 51 -10.56 -11.48 -10.17
CA PRO A 51 -10.62 -12.75 -10.88
C PRO A 51 -9.31 -13.53 -10.78
N ILE A 52 -9.34 -14.82 -11.03
CA ILE A 52 -8.14 -15.65 -11.16
C ILE A 52 -7.29 -15.14 -12.33
N GLY A 53 -5.96 -15.15 -12.17
CA GLY A 53 -5.00 -14.87 -13.22
C GLY A 53 -4.78 -16.08 -14.13
N ASP A 54 -4.20 -15.83 -15.29
CA ASP A 54 -3.85 -16.88 -16.26
C ASP A 54 -2.39 -17.32 -16.05
N TYR A 55 -2.16 -18.07 -14.94
CA TYR A 55 -0.85 -18.60 -14.60
C TYR A 55 -0.84 -20.12 -14.75
N LYS A 56 0.09 -20.65 -15.56
CA LYS A 56 0.24 -22.12 -15.75
C LYS A 56 0.86 -22.79 -14.52
N ASP A 57 1.90 -22.18 -13.91
CA ASP A 57 2.57 -22.69 -12.72
C ASP A 57 2.99 -21.49 -11.81
N PRO A 58 2.05 -20.92 -11.03
CA PRO A 58 2.37 -19.76 -10.20
C PRO A 58 3.29 -20.12 -9.05
N ALA A 59 4.37 -19.35 -8.86
CA ALA A 59 5.24 -19.42 -7.68
C ALA A 59 4.50 -18.84 -6.47
N ILE A 60 3.71 -19.68 -5.79
CA ILE A 60 2.83 -19.24 -4.70
C ILE A 60 3.61 -19.06 -3.39
N LEU A 61 4.46 -20.02 -3.06
CA LEU A 61 5.22 -20.03 -1.82
C LEU A 61 6.69 -19.68 -2.11
N ASP A 62 7.13 -18.60 -1.51
CA ASP A 62 8.52 -18.18 -1.42
C ASP A 62 8.93 -18.31 0.06
N GLU A 63 9.29 -19.53 0.46
CA GLU A 63 9.53 -19.87 1.85
C GLU A 63 10.73 -19.13 2.41
N GLU A 64 11.83 -19.05 1.63
CA GLU A 64 13.03 -18.35 2.03
C GLU A 64 12.76 -16.86 2.31
N ASN A 65 12.06 -16.19 1.41
CA ASN A 65 11.73 -14.79 1.56
C ASN A 65 10.76 -14.53 2.72
N LEU A 66 9.82 -15.45 2.97
CA LEU A 66 8.93 -15.35 4.14
C LEU A 66 9.70 -15.49 5.46
N HIS A 67 10.67 -16.42 5.54
CA HIS A 67 11.52 -16.54 6.72
C HIS A 67 12.43 -15.32 6.88
N ASN A 68 12.97 -14.77 5.80
CA ASN A 68 13.78 -13.56 5.83
C ASN A 68 12.97 -12.36 6.31
N ALA A 69 11.76 -12.17 5.76
CA ALA A 69 10.84 -11.10 6.20
C ALA A 69 10.48 -11.25 7.69
N SER A 70 10.17 -12.47 8.13
CA SER A 70 9.87 -12.75 9.54
C SER A 70 11.04 -12.39 10.47
N ARG A 71 12.28 -12.67 10.06
CA ARG A 71 13.47 -12.29 10.85
C ARG A 71 13.68 -10.79 10.93
N VAL A 72 13.50 -10.08 9.80
CA VAL A 72 13.64 -8.62 9.76
C VAL A 72 12.55 -7.92 10.59
N LEU A 73 11.34 -8.45 10.58
CA LEU A 73 10.20 -7.91 11.35
C LEU A 73 10.26 -8.31 12.83
N ASN A 74 11.19 -9.18 13.24
CA ASN A 74 11.34 -9.52 14.64
C ASN A 74 11.84 -8.31 15.43
N GLY A 75 11.05 -7.86 16.38
CA GLY A 75 11.28 -6.62 17.15
C GLY A 75 10.64 -5.35 16.58
N ALA A 76 9.96 -5.45 15.42
CA ALA A 76 9.11 -4.37 14.91
C ALA A 76 7.72 -4.43 15.55
N GLU A 77 7.19 -3.29 15.93
CA GLU A 77 5.77 -3.15 16.31
C GLU A 77 4.93 -2.96 15.05
N ILE A 78 3.91 -3.81 14.87
CA ILE A 78 2.99 -3.73 13.75
C ILE A 78 1.61 -3.39 14.30
N GLU A 79 1.13 -2.19 13.98
CA GLU A 79 -0.12 -1.67 14.48
C GLU A 79 -1.07 -1.29 13.33
N GLN A 80 -2.37 -1.29 13.62
CA GLN A 80 -3.40 -0.82 12.70
C GLN A 80 -4.19 0.31 13.35
N TYR A 81 -3.98 1.53 12.87
CA TYR A 81 -4.72 2.71 13.31
C TYR A 81 -4.83 3.74 12.18
N ASP A 82 -5.68 4.73 12.36
CA ASP A 82 -5.76 5.87 11.46
C ASP A 82 -4.50 6.74 11.61
N PHE A 83 -3.92 7.16 10.49
CA PHE A 83 -2.66 7.92 10.49
C PHE A 83 -2.72 9.22 11.32
N THR A 84 -3.91 9.79 11.52
CA THR A 84 -4.12 10.96 12.38
C THR A 84 -3.82 10.69 13.86
N GLN A 85 -3.72 9.41 14.26
CA GLN A 85 -3.39 8.98 15.62
C GLN A 85 -1.89 8.70 15.80
N THR A 86 -1.06 8.96 14.76
CA THR A 86 0.39 8.74 14.82
C THR A 86 1.01 9.54 15.95
N LYS A 87 1.70 8.86 16.87
CA LYS A 87 2.49 9.49 17.92
C LYS A 87 3.76 10.08 17.30
N ILE A 88 4.07 11.31 17.66
CA ILE A 88 5.22 12.03 17.11
C ILE A 88 6.27 12.23 18.20
N TYR A 89 7.49 11.78 17.93
CA TYR A 89 8.64 11.95 18.80
C TYR A 89 9.73 12.77 18.10
N LYS A 90 10.53 13.47 18.89
CA LYS A 90 11.70 14.19 18.42
C LYS A 90 12.74 13.18 17.90
N ASP A 91 13.46 13.53 16.84
CA ASP A 91 14.53 12.76 16.21
C ASP A 91 14.08 11.44 15.55
N ASP A 92 12.77 11.09 15.59
CA ASP A 92 12.22 9.95 14.86
C ASP A 92 12.10 10.23 13.35
N PHE A 93 12.20 9.17 12.56
CA PHE A 93 12.02 9.22 11.12
C PHE A 93 10.69 8.57 10.71
N TYR A 94 9.89 9.29 9.94
CA TYR A 94 8.58 8.88 9.44
C TYR A 94 8.61 8.70 7.93
N TYR A 95 8.49 7.46 7.44
CA TYR A 95 8.24 7.20 6.02
C TYR A 95 6.74 7.12 5.79
N LEU A 96 6.21 7.99 4.91
CA LEU A 96 4.78 8.16 4.66
C LEU A 96 4.47 7.81 3.20
N ASP A 97 3.70 6.76 2.99
CA ASP A 97 3.29 6.26 1.67
C ASP A 97 1.76 6.16 1.59
N PRO A 98 1.06 7.32 1.46
CA PRO A 98 -0.40 7.37 1.37
C PRO A 98 -0.90 6.86 0.02
N PRO A 99 -2.20 6.59 -0.14
CA PRO A 99 -2.80 6.56 -1.47
C PRO A 99 -2.49 7.87 -2.20
N TYR A 100 -1.96 7.77 -3.43
CA TYR A 100 -1.49 8.93 -4.17
C TYR A 100 -2.65 9.77 -4.69
N HIS A 101 -2.49 11.10 -4.66
CA HIS A 101 -3.47 12.05 -5.16
C HIS A 101 -3.78 11.80 -6.65
N GLU A 102 -5.07 11.85 -7.02
CA GLU A 102 -5.58 11.58 -8.40
C GLU A 102 -5.30 10.17 -8.91
N THR A 103 -4.92 9.22 -8.04
CA THR A 103 -4.82 7.82 -8.40
C THR A 103 -6.09 7.05 -8.02
N TYR A 104 -6.19 5.79 -8.45
CA TYR A 104 -7.38 4.98 -8.30
C TYR A 104 -7.79 4.73 -6.83
N ASP A 105 -8.96 5.25 -6.43
CA ASP A 105 -9.53 5.19 -5.08
C ASP A 105 -10.12 3.81 -4.67
N GLY A 106 -9.89 2.77 -5.45
CA GLY A 106 -10.60 1.48 -5.32
C GLY A 106 -10.23 0.62 -4.13
N TYR A 107 -9.28 1.02 -3.27
CA TYR A 107 -8.80 0.14 -2.21
C TYR A 107 -9.72 0.05 -0.98
N ASN A 108 -10.42 1.11 -0.59
CA ASN A 108 -11.13 1.15 0.69
C ASN A 108 -12.59 1.65 0.63
N GLY A 109 -13.16 1.94 -0.55
CA GLY A 109 -14.55 2.41 -0.65
C GLY A 109 -14.84 3.81 -0.08
N LYS A 110 -13.88 4.43 0.61
CA LYS A 110 -13.98 5.77 1.20
C LYS A 110 -12.95 6.75 0.62
N GLY A 111 -12.18 6.41 -0.39
CA GLY A 111 -11.19 7.27 -1.03
C GLY A 111 -10.21 7.96 -0.05
N PHE A 112 -9.02 8.29 -0.50
CA PHE A 112 -8.11 9.21 0.17
C PHE A 112 -8.15 10.51 -0.62
N ALA A 113 -9.09 11.41 -0.24
CA ALA A 113 -9.40 12.62 -0.99
C ALA A 113 -8.55 13.81 -0.51
N ASP A 114 -8.76 14.98 -1.07
CA ASP A 114 -8.05 16.22 -0.74
C ASP A 114 -8.01 16.48 0.77
N LYS A 115 -9.12 16.22 1.46
CA LYS A 115 -9.21 16.40 2.92
C LYS A 115 -8.23 15.53 3.69
N GLU A 116 -8.09 14.27 3.32
CA GLU A 116 -7.13 13.34 3.95
C GLU A 116 -5.70 13.75 3.61
N HIS A 117 -5.43 14.22 2.39
CA HIS A 117 -4.14 14.81 2.02
C HIS A 117 -3.81 16.07 2.83
N GLU A 118 -4.78 16.94 3.09
CA GLU A 118 -4.60 18.11 3.96
C GLU A 118 -4.31 17.71 5.42
N GLN A 119 -4.98 16.67 5.93
CA GLN A 119 -4.72 16.12 7.26
C GLN A 119 -3.30 15.52 7.35
N LEU A 120 -2.87 14.81 6.30
CA LEU A 120 -1.52 14.27 6.22
C LEU A 120 -0.46 15.39 6.17
N ALA A 121 -0.72 16.48 5.47
CA ALA A 121 0.17 17.64 5.46
C ALA A 121 0.27 18.30 6.85
N LYS A 122 -0.82 18.32 7.63
CA LYS A 122 -0.80 18.78 9.03
C LYS A 122 0.04 17.86 9.91
N LEU A 123 -0.04 16.54 9.70
CA LEU A 123 0.81 15.57 10.40
C LEU A 123 2.29 15.81 10.07
N CYS A 124 2.65 15.97 8.79
CA CYS A 124 4.01 16.30 8.37
C CYS A 124 4.53 17.59 9.02
N HIS A 125 3.68 18.62 9.10
CA HIS A 125 4.02 19.86 9.79
C HIS A 125 4.27 19.64 11.28
N ALA A 126 3.42 18.89 11.96
CA ALA A 126 3.58 18.56 13.37
C ALA A 126 4.86 17.73 13.63
N ILE A 127 5.23 16.82 12.74
CA ILE A 127 6.51 16.09 12.81
C ILE A 127 7.68 17.07 12.74
N HIS A 128 7.65 17.99 11.77
CA HIS A 128 8.71 19.00 11.61
C HIS A 128 8.84 19.90 12.85
N GLU A 129 7.73 20.43 13.35
CA GLU A 129 7.71 21.32 14.54
C GLU A 129 8.23 20.62 15.80
N LYS A 130 8.01 19.32 15.94
CA LYS A 130 8.53 18.52 17.05
C LYS A 130 9.98 18.07 16.89
N GLY A 131 10.64 18.42 15.77
CA GLY A 131 12.02 18.05 15.49
C GLY A 131 12.17 16.60 14.99
N GLY A 132 11.13 15.98 14.48
CA GLY A 132 11.19 14.72 13.78
C GLY A 132 11.51 14.92 12.28
N TYR A 133 11.83 13.83 11.60
CA TYR A 133 12.14 13.79 10.17
C TYR A 133 11.07 13.02 9.41
N PHE A 134 10.68 13.50 8.24
CA PHE A 134 9.79 12.73 7.38
C PHE A 134 10.25 12.67 5.93
N MET A 135 9.92 11.57 5.29
CA MET A 135 9.94 11.38 3.84
C MET A 135 8.55 10.91 3.39
N LEU A 136 7.98 11.57 2.40
CA LEU A 136 6.65 11.28 1.86
C LEU A 136 6.75 11.11 0.35
N SER A 137 6.12 10.06 -0.17
CA SER A 137 5.92 9.82 -1.60
C SER A 137 4.51 10.21 -2.03
N ASN A 138 4.35 10.78 -3.24
CA ASN A 138 3.03 11.10 -3.80
C ASN A 138 3.10 11.36 -5.32
N SER A 139 1.92 11.50 -5.97
CA SER A 139 1.84 11.95 -7.36
C SER A 139 2.31 13.40 -7.52
N ASP A 140 2.85 13.70 -8.70
CA ASP A 140 3.22 15.06 -9.07
C ASP A 140 2.00 15.83 -9.56
N THR A 141 1.27 16.44 -8.62
CA THR A 141 0.13 17.31 -8.89
C THR A 141 0.33 18.69 -8.29
N GLU A 142 -0.31 19.70 -8.86
CA GLU A 142 -0.26 21.07 -8.35
C GLU A 142 -0.73 21.16 -6.90
N PHE A 143 -1.78 20.40 -6.56
CA PHE A 143 -2.32 20.32 -5.22
C PHE A 143 -1.28 19.82 -4.21
N VAL A 144 -0.61 18.70 -4.49
CA VAL A 144 0.44 18.14 -3.63
C VAL A 144 1.61 19.11 -3.50
N ARG A 145 2.09 19.68 -4.61
CA ARG A 145 3.18 20.68 -4.58
C ARG A 145 2.80 21.89 -3.70
N LYS A 146 1.56 22.36 -3.75
CA LYS A 146 1.06 23.46 -2.93
C LYS A 146 1.04 23.12 -1.45
N LEU A 147 0.57 21.93 -1.07
CA LEU A 147 0.53 21.48 0.32
C LEU A 147 1.91 21.46 0.97
N TYR A 148 2.93 21.01 0.21
CA TYR A 148 4.26 20.77 0.74
C TYR A 148 5.32 21.80 0.28
N LYS A 149 4.93 22.96 -0.24
CA LYS A 149 5.83 24.00 -0.78
C LYS A 149 6.92 24.48 0.16
N LYS A 150 6.79 24.26 1.47
CA LYS A 150 7.78 24.64 2.51
C LYS A 150 8.93 23.65 2.64
N TYR A 151 8.80 22.47 2.03
CA TYR A 151 9.73 21.36 2.18
C TYR A 151 10.52 21.12 0.91
N THR A 152 11.54 20.31 1.00
CA THR A 152 12.29 19.86 -0.18
C THR A 152 11.41 18.91 -0.99
N ILE A 153 11.15 19.26 -2.25
CA ILE A 153 10.36 18.44 -3.20
C ILE A 153 11.30 18.03 -4.32
N GLU A 154 11.48 16.73 -4.49
CA GLU A 154 12.26 16.12 -5.56
C GLU A 154 11.34 15.30 -6.46
N GLN A 155 11.44 15.52 -7.76
CA GLN A 155 10.69 14.75 -8.75
C GLN A 155 11.51 13.56 -9.19
N ILE A 156 10.93 12.39 -9.14
CA ILE A 156 11.52 11.15 -9.61
C ILE A 156 10.68 10.52 -10.73
N ASN A 157 11.35 9.81 -11.63
CA ASN A 157 10.67 9.01 -12.63
C ASN A 157 10.53 7.58 -12.10
N ALA A 158 9.34 7.22 -11.64
CA ALA A 158 9.03 5.88 -11.18
C ALA A 158 8.45 5.03 -12.31
N SER A 159 8.91 3.78 -12.43
CA SER A 159 8.28 2.83 -13.35
C SER A 159 7.20 2.05 -12.61
N ARG A 160 5.94 2.23 -12.97
CA ARG A 160 4.84 1.43 -12.43
C ARG A 160 4.71 0.12 -13.20
N SER A 161 5.05 -0.98 -12.55
CA SER A 161 4.90 -2.34 -13.09
C SER A 161 3.48 -2.88 -12.99
N VAL A 162 2.65 -2.32 -12.09
CA VAL A 162 1.28 -2.78 -11.82
C VAL A 162 0.28 -1.69 -12.19
N SER A 163 -0.48 -1.88 -13.28
CA SER A 163 -1.63 -1.05 -13.65
C SER A 163 -2.76 -1.93 -14.16
N CYS A 164 -3.99 -1.57 -13.82
CA CYS A 164 -5.20 -2.22 -14.35
C CYS A 164 -5.37 -2.01 -15.86
N LYS A 165 -4.71 -1.00 -16.44
CA LYS A 165 -4.75 -0.68 -17.87
C LYS A 165 -3.35 -0.81 -18.46
N ALA A 166 -3.16 -1.76 -19.38
CA ALA A 166 -1.85 -2.05 -19.97
C ALA A 166 -1.17 -0.83 -20.65
N HIS A 167 -1.95 0.11 -21.21
CA HIS A 167 -1.44 1.32 -21.83
C HIS A 167 -1.04 2.43 -20.86
N GLN A 168 -1.33 2.29 -19.55
CA GLN A 168 -0.89 3.19 -18.47
C GLN A 168 0.34 2.65 -17.75
N ARG A 169 1.00 1.63 -18.26
CA ARG A 169 2.31 1.18 -17.82
C ARG A 169 3.37 2.08 -18.44
N GLY A 170 3.73 3.13 -17.73
CA GLY A 170 4.70 4.13 -18.21
C GLY A 170 5.52 4.68 -17.05
N LYS A 171 6.46 5.56 -17.38
CA LYS A 171 7.13 6.39 -16.39
C LYS A 171 6.13 7.46 -15.95
N GLU A 172 5.74 7.43 -14.70
CA GLU A 172 4.98 8.52 -14.08
C GLU A 172 5.92 9.32 -13.19
N ASN A 173 5.70 10.62 -13.19
CA ASN A 173 6.43 11.51 -12.28
C ASN A 173 5.83 11.34 -10.88
N GLU A 174 6.69 11.01 -9.94
CA GLU A 174 6.35 10.94 -8.52
C GLU A 174 7.18 11.98 -7.77
N LEU A 175 6.65 12.42 -6.64
CA LEU A 175 7.33 13.34 -5.76
C LEU A 175 7.87 12.61 -4.53
N ILE A 176 9.10 12.90 -4.17
CA ILE A 176 9.65 12.65 -2.85
C ILE A 176 9.73 13.97 -2.11
N ILE A 177 9.07 14.05 -0.99
CA ILE A 177 8.95 15.25 -0.17
C ILE A 177 9.58 14.97 1.20
N ARG A 178 10.48 15.86 1.65
CA ARG A 178 11.19 15.67 2.92
C ARG A 178 11.46 16.99 3.62
N ASN A 179 11.56 16.97 4.96
CA ASN A 179 11.88 18.15 5.77
C ASN A 179 13.35 18.25 6.19
N TYR A 180 14.21 17.46 5.61
CA TYR A 180 15.66 17.46 5.82
C TYR A 180 16.43 17.57 4.48
N LYS A 181 17.72 17.88 4.55
CA LYS A 181 18.64 17.98 3.40
C LYS A 181 19.20 16.63 3.00
#